data_4351a416da49ee1a950fb5de467ef180
#
_entry.id   4351a416da49ee1a950fb5de467ef180
#
_cell.length_a   1.000
_cell.length_b   1.000
_cell.length_c   1.000
_cell.angle_alpha   90.00
_cell.angle_beta   90.00
_cell.angle_gamma   90.00
#
_symmetry.space_group_name_H-M   'P 1'
#
loop_
_entity.id
_entity.type
_entity.pdbx_description
1 polymer ?
#
loop_
_entity_poly.entity_id
_entity_poly.type
_entity_poly.pdbx_seq_one_letter_code
_entity_poly.pdbx_strand_id
1 'polypeptide(L)'
;MLKLELVLQGAGLSPAESGVNNYVLSHVDDLMHMTIRSLAEACYTTPTTVIRYCRKIGYSGFEEFKIRIRQDLSRYDFESYSIRRAEKPVEVINKLRVMHADVISKTVDLISLTQLEAIVQRIREAEVVDIIAFDANAALADYASHYFFQVGKICNVYEDINQQLMLAMYARPQDHVIFILSRSGLSPRVLKTCPQLKANRQYAVAVTGQPGDELNCYCAHVLHALFKDDFREIGDLTFFTSAKFLFDCLINLYCTANYDEVLEKEKCYNDLYIEEPF
;
A
#
# COMPACT_ATOMS: atom_id res chain seq x y z
N MET A 1 -27.45 -15.89 13.48
CA MET A 1 -26.35 -15.67 12.53
C MET A 1 -26.69 -14.42 11.73
N LEU A 2 -25.90 -13.39 11.79
CA LEU A 2 -26.15 -12.15 11.06
C LEU A 2 -26.04 -12.42 9.56
N LYS A 3 -26.95 -11.86 8.75
CA LYS A 3 -26.96 -12.03 7.28
C LYS A 3 -25.59 -11.70 6.65
N LEU A 4 -24.90 -10.73 7.21
CA LEU A 4 -23.56 -10.30 6.78
C LEU A 4 -22.48 -11.38 7.05
N GLU A 5 -22.57 -12.14 8.14
CA GLU A 5 -21.63 -13.25 8.40
C GLU A 5 -21.71 -14.32 7.30
N LEU A 6 -22.91 -14.57 6.75
CA LEU A 6 -23.08 -15.48 5.63
C LEU A 6 -22.42 -14.97 4.35
N VAL A 7 -22.48 -13.66 4.10
CA VAL A 7 -21.79 -13.01 2.97
C VAL A 7 -20.29 -13.09 3.13
N LEU A 8 -19.78 -12.78 4.31
CA LEU A 8 -18.35 -12.79 4.60
C LEU A 8 -17.75 -14.20 4.60
N GLN A 9 -18.50 -15.20 5.06
CA GLN A 9 -18.02 -16.59 5.12
C GLN A 9 -18.09 -17.31 3.78
N GLY A 10 -19.00 -16.90 2.87
CA GLY A 10 -19.26 -17.60 1.61
C GLY A 10 -19.64 -19.08 1.79
N ALA A 11 -20.00 -19.50 3.02
CA ALA A 11 -20.20 -20.89 3.37
C ALA A 11 -21.44 -21.45 2.68
N GLY A 12 -21.29 -22.62 2.06
CA GLY A 12 -22.38 -23.31 1.38
C GLY A 12 -22.79 -22.70 0.02
N LEU A 13 -22.05 -21.73 -0.52
CA LEU A 13 -22.30 -21.16 -1.84
C LEU A 13 -21.82 -22.13 -2.94
N SER A 14 -22.55 -22.19 -4.06
CA SER A 14 -22.05 -22.83 -5.28
C SER A 14 -20.95 -21.97 -5.93
N PRO A 15 -20.12 -22.51 -6.86
CA PRO A 15 -19.08 -21.74 -7.52
C PRO A 15 -19.59 -20.44 -8.17
N ALA A 16 -20.77 -20.48 -8.82
CA ALA A 16 -21.37 -19.28 -9.43
C ALA A 16 -21.86 -18.27 -8.38
N GLU A 17 -22.42 -18.73 -7.26
CA GLU A 17 -22.83 -17.88 -6.14
C GLU A 17 -21.62 -17.28 -5.41
N SER A 18 -20.51 -18.02 -5.31
CA SER A 18 -19.24 -17.52 -4.78
C SER A 18 -18.66 -16.43 -5.68
N GLY A 19 -18.78 -16.55 -6.99
CA GLY A 19 -18.41 -15.50 -7.93
C GLY A 19 -19.18 -14.19 -7.68
N VAL A 20 -20.52 -14.30 -7.48
CA VAL A 20 -21.35 -13.13 -7.13
C VAL A 20 -20.94 -12.56 -5.78
N ASN A 21 -20.70 -13.40 -4.77
CA ASN A 21 -20.29 -12.98 -3.44
C ASN A 21 -18.95 -12.22 -3.47
N ASN A 22 -17.96 -12.72 -4.19
CA ASN A 22 -16.65 -12.09 -4.33
C ASN A 22 -16.74 -10.75 -5.06
N TYR A 23 -17.53 -10.67 -6.11
CA TYR A 23 -17.76 -9.41 -6.83
C TYR A 23 -18.42 -8.36 -5.93
N VAL A 24 -19.48 -8.74 -5.22
CA VAL A 24 -20.17 -7.84 -4.29
C VAL A 24 -19.24 -7.31 -3.21
N LEU A 25 -18.39 -8.15 -2.62
CA LEU A 25 -17.45 -7.73 -1.58
C LEU A 25 -16.36 -6.78 -2.09
N SER A 26 -16.03 -6.85 -3.38
CA SER A 26 -15.01 -5.97 -3.99
C SER A 26 -15.57 -4.70 -4.66
N HIS A 27 -16.90 -4.60 -4.87
CA HIS A 27 -17.54 -3.52 -5.62
C HIS A 27 -18.82 -3.03 -4.94
N VAL A 28 -18.79 -2.87 -3.62
CA VAL A 28 -19.98 -2.53 -2.82
C VAL A 28 -20.59 -1.19 -3.22
N ASP A 29 -19.76 -0.21 -3.53
CA ASP A 29 -20.22 1.13 -3.91
C ASP A 29 -20.87 1.12 -5.31
N ASP A 30 -20.30 0.38 -6.25
CA ASP A 30 -20.84 0.22 -7.60
C ASP A 30 -22.19 -0.52 -7.60
N LEU A 31 -22.37 -1.43 -6.65
CA LEU A 31 -23.58 -2.24 -6.51
C LEU A 31 -24.86 -1.38 -6.44
N MET A 32 -24.78 -0.17 -5.85
CA MET A 32 -25.92 0.73 -5.73
C MET A 32 -26.45 1.21 -7.08
N HIS A 33 -25.59 1.28 -8.08
CA HIS A 33 -25.93 1.72 -9.43
C HIS A 33 -26.19 0.55 -10.39
N MET A 34 -25.98 -0.68 -9.94
CA MET A 34 -26.15 -1.88 -10.76
C MET A 34 -27.59 -2.38 -10.77
N THR A 35 -27.99 -2.90 -11.92
CA THR A 35 -29.17 -3.72 -12.07
C THR A 35 -28.81 -5.18 -11.83
N ILE A 36 -29.83 -6.02 -11.55
CA ILE A 36 -29.59 -7.47 -11.42
C ILE A 36 -28.97 -8.08 -12.68
N ARG A 37 -29.27 -7.52 -13.87
CA ARG A 37 -28.71 -7.97 -15.14
C ARG A 37 -27.25 -7.58 -15.26
N SER A 38 -26.90 -6.32 -14.97
CA SER A 38 -25.51 -5.87 -15.01
C SER A 38 -24.63 -6.58 -14.00
N LEU A 39 -25.15 -6.89 -12.78
CA LEU A 39 -24.41 -7.70 -11.80
C LEU A 39 -24.22 -9.15 -12.32
N ALA A 40 -25.25 -9.73 -12.92
CA ALA A 40 -25.14 -11.09 -13.45
C ALA A 40 -24.11 -11.16 -14.61
N GLU A 41 -24.07 -10.17 -15.50
CA GLU A 41 -23.08 -10.05 -16.56
C GLU A 41 -21.67 -9.87 -16.01
N ALA A 42 -21.48 -8.98 -15.04
CA ALA A 42 -20.19 -8.74 -14.38
C ALA A 42 -19.63 -9.98 -13.68
N CYS A 43 -20.53 -10.85 -13.18
CA CYS A 43 -20.17 -12.10 -12.51
C CYS A 43 -20.18 -13.32 -13.47
N TYR A 44 -20.34 -13.12 -14.78
CA TYR A 44 -20.46 -14.22 -15.77
C TYR A 44 -21.51 -15.27 -15.37
N THR A 45 -22.68 -14.82 -14.90
CA THR A 45 -23.76 -15.70 -14.41
C THR A 45 -25.14 -15.21 -14.89
N THR A 46 -26.19 -15.76 -14.32
CA THR A 46 -27.58 -15.41 -14.69
C THR A 46 -28.28 -14.61 -13.60
N PRO A 47 -29.26 -13.75 -13.91
CA PRO A 47 -30.09 -13.07 -12.93
C PRO A 47 -30.73 -14.01 -11.92
N THR A 48 -31.11 -15.20 -12.35
CA THR A 48 -31.67 -16.24 -11.45
C THR A 48 -30.67 -16.70 -10.40
N THR A 49 -29.40 -16.82 -10.76
CA THR A 49 -28.30 -17.15 -9.82
C THR A 49 -28.12 -16.05 -8.81
N VAL A 50 -28.17 -14.77 -9.23
CA VAL A 50 -28.09 -13.62 -8.32
C VAL A 50 -29.26 -13.61 -7.33
N ILE A 51 -30.50 -13.86 -7.79
CA ILE A 51 -31.67 -13.94 -6.88
C ILE A 51 -31.48 -15.07 -5.87
N ARG A 52 -31.04 -16.26 -6.34
CA ARG A 52 -30.80 -17.42 -5.48
C ARG A 52 -29.71 -17.14 -4.44
N TYR A 53 -28.63 -16.49 -4.83
CA TYR A 53 -27.59 -15.99 -3.92
C TYR A 53 -28.19 -15.06 -2.86
N CYS A 54 -28.92 -14.01 -3.24
CA CYS A 54 -29.54 -13.07 -2.31
C CYS A 54 -30.44 -13.81 -1.28
N ARG A 55 -31.26 -14.75 -1.73
CA ARG A 55 -32.15 -15.52 -0.86
C ARG A 55 -31.38 -16.44 0.08
N LYS A 56 -30.31 -17.06 -0.41
CA LYS A 56 -29.48 -17.98 0.36
C LYS A 56 -28.76 -17.28 1.51
N ILE A 57 -28.32 -16.05 1.31
CA ILE A 57 -27.73 -15.22 2.35
C ILE A 57 -28.77 -14.47 3.20
N GLY A 58 -30.09 -14.71 2.97
CA GLY A 58 -31.17 -14.29 3.84
C GLY A 58 -31.90 -13.00 3.47
N TYR A 59 -31.73 -12.50 2.24
CA TYR A 59 -32.52 -11.38 1.72
C TYR A 59 -33.66 -11.89 0.82
N SER A 60 -34.77 -11.15 0.76
CA SER A 60 -35.93 -11.53 -0.05
C SER A 60 -35.66 -11.46 -1.56
N GLY A 61 -34.73 -10.62 -1.99
CA GLY A 61 -34.33 -10.43 -3.37
C GLY A 61 -33.22 -9.39 -3.54
N PHE A 62 -32.92 -9.05 -4.80
CA PHE A 62 -31.81 -8.18 -5.14
C PHE A 62 -31.96 -6.75 -4.64
N GLU A 63 -33.17 -6.17 -4.69
CA GLU A 63 -33.36 -4.78 -4.25
C GLU A 63 -33.21 -4.63 -2.74
N GLU A 64 -33.78 -5.56 -1.94
CA GLU A 64 -33.53 -5.56 -0.50
C GLU A 64 -32.05 -5.78 -0.20
N PHE A 65 -31.41 -6.72 -0.89
CA PHE A 65 -30.00 -7.01 -0.76
C PHE A 65 -29.17 -5.75 -1.01
N LYS A 66 -29.38 -5.08 -2.15
CA LYS A 66 -28.63 -3.89 -2.56
C LYS A 66 -28.71 -2.74 -1.50
N ILE A 67 -29.89 -2.48 -0.97
CA ILE A 67 -30.09 -1.42 0.04
C ILE A 67 -29.45 -1.79 1.37
N ARG A 68 -29.67 -3.04 1.82
CA ARG A 68 -29.25 -3.46 3.17
C ARG A 68 -27.78 -3.85 3.26
N ILE A 69 -27.21 -4.43 2.21
CA ILE A 69 -25.81 -4.84 2.24
C ILE A 69 -24.87 -3.67 2.48
N ARG A 70 -25.16 -2.50 1.90
CA ARG A 70 -24.40 -1.29 2.16
C ARG A 70 -24.52 -0.83 3.62
N GLN A 71 -25.75 -0.86 4.19
CA GLN A 71 -25.97 -0.50 5.59
C GLN A 71 -25.34 -1.51 6.55
N ASP A 72 -25.41 -2.80 6.22
CA ASP A 72 -24.84 -3.85 7.04
C ASP A 72 -23.31 -3.86 6.96
N LEU A 73 -22.73 -3.57 5.79
CA LEU A 73 -21.29 -3.39 5.62
C LEU A 73 -20.78 -2.09 6.26
N SER A 74 -21.56 -1.00 6.22
CA SER A 74 -21.18 0.23 6.92
C SER A 74 -21.29 0.16 8.45
N ARG A 75 -22.13 -0.77 8.96
CA ARG A 75 -22.22 -1.09 10.40
C ARG A 75 -21.17 -2.10 10.85
N TYR A 76 -20.68 -2.90 9.94
CA TYR A 76 -19.48 -3.68 10.18
C TYR A 76 -18.35 -2.65 10.18
N ASP A 77 -17.78 -2.45 11.33
CA ASP A 77 -16.68 -1.51 11.55
C ASP A 77 -15.45 -1.98 10.75
N PHE A 78 -15.48 -1.75 9.43
CA PHE A 78 -14.32 -1.92 8.56
C PHE A 78 -13.19 -0.95 8.92
N GLU A 79 -13.48 0.00 9.83
CA GLU A 79 -12.45 0.84 10.41
C GLU A 79 -11.58 0.09 11.42
N SER A 80 -12.03 -1.05 11.94
CA SER A 80 -11.25 -1.86 12.86
C SER A 80 -10.79 -3.16 12.21
N TYR A 81 -9.57 -3.15 11.70
CA TYR A 81 -8.87 -4.38 11.26
C TYR A 81 -8.32 -5.18 12.44
N SER A 82 -8.70 -4.82 13.64
CA SER A 82 -8.19 -5.40 14.88
C SER A 82 -8.49 -6.90 14.99
N ILE A 83 -7.53 -7.63 15.52
CA ILE A 83 -7.63 -9.05 15.78
C ILE A 83 -8.68 -9.29 16.85
N ARG A 84 -9.55 -10.27 16.62
CA ARG A 84 -10.56 -10.72 17.57
C ARG A 84 -10.22 -12.12 18.04
N ARG A 85 -10.60 -12.43 19.28
CA ARG A 85 -10.42 -13.78 19.83
C ARG A 85 -11.24 -14.80 19.04
N ALA A 86 -10.61 -15.93 18.68
CA ALA A 86 -11.24 -17.08 18.03
C ALA A 86 -11.88 -16.79 16.65
N GLU A 87 -11.32 -15.85 15.89
CA GLU A 87 -11.69 -15.64 14.48
C GLU A 87 -11.40 -16.89 13.66
N LYS A 88 -12.28 -17.21 12.72
CA LYS A 88 -12.04 -18.29 11.78
C LYS A 88 -11.05 -17.87 10.70
N PRO A 89 -10.24 -18.79 10.13
CA PRO A 89 -9.27 -18.47 9.09
C PRO A 89 -9.87 -17.69 7.90
N VAL A 90 -11.08 -18.06 7.45
CA VAL A 90 -11.77 -17.37 6.36
C VAL A 90 -12.13 -15.92 6.70
N GLU A 91 -12.46 -15.63 7.96
CA GLU A 91 -12.77 -14.28 8.43
C GLU A 91 -11.51 -13.42 8.43
N VAL A 92 -10.38 -13.97 8.91
CA VAL A 92 -9.07 -13.31 8.89
C VAL A 92 -8.62 -13.00 7.47
N ILE A 93 -8.70 -13.97 6.55
CA ILE A 93 -8.30 -13.79 5.14
C ILE A 93 -9.15 -12.70 4.47
N ASN A 94 -10.47 -12.73 4.65
CA ASN A 94 -11.36 -11.74 4.06
C ASN A 94 -11.13 -10.33 4.66
N LYS A 95 -10.92 -10.25 5.97
CA LYS A 95 -10.57 -8.99 6.66
C LYS A 95 -9.29 -8.38 6.07
N LEU A 96 -8.22 -9.17 5.94
CA LEU A 96 -6.97 -8.71 5.37
C LEU A 96 -7.13 -8.28 3.91
N ARG A 97 -7.88 -9.02 3.10
CA ARG A 97 -8.16 -8.64 1.71
C ARG A 97 -8.85 -7.28 1.62
N VAL A 98 -9.90 -7.07 2.43
CA VAL A 98 -10.64 -5.80 2.46
C VAL A 98 -9.74 -4.67 2.97
N MET A 99 -8.97 -4.92 4.04
CA MET A 99 -8.02 -3.94 4.58
C MET A 99 -7.02 -3.49 3.52
N HIS A 100 -6.35 -4.43 2.83
CA HIS A 100 -5.36 -4.07 1.81
C HIS A 100 -5.97 -3.27 0.67
N ALA A 101 -7.16 -3.65 0.19
CA ALA A 101 -7.86 -2.93 -0.88
C ALA A 101 -8.24 -1.50 -0.45
N ASP A 102 -8.80 -1.33 0.75
CA ASP A 102 -9.18 -0.02 1.31
C ASP A 102 -7.97 0.87 1.56
N VAL A 103 -6.90 0.31 2.14
CA VAL A 103 -5.66 1.05 2.39
C VAL A 103 -5.05 1.56 1.08
N ILE A 104 -4.99 0.73 0.05
CA ILE A 104 -4.45 1.15 -1.26
C ILE A 104 -5.34 2.24 -1.86
N SER A 105 -6.67 2.06 -1.85
CA SER A 105 -7.61 3.07 -2.38
C SER A 105 -7.44 4.42 -1.69
N LYS A 106 -7.43 4.43 -0.36
CA LYS A 106 -7.25 5.66 0.42
C LYS A 106 -5.85 6.27 0.27
N THR A 107 -4.82 5.44 0.04
CA THR A 107 -3.47 5.95 -0.23
C THR A 107 -3.44 6.69 -1.57
N VAL A 108 -4.13 6.16 -2.60
CA VAL A 108 -4.26 6.84 -3.90
C VAL A 108 -4.88 8.23 -3.74
N ASP A 109 -5.90 8.38 -2.88
CA ASP A 109 -6.55 9.68 -2.62
C ASP A 109 -5.61 10.71 -1.96
N LEU A 110 -4.53 10.25 -1.30
CA LEU A 110 -3.52 11.12 -0.68
C LEU A 110 -2.37 11.49 -1.63
N ILE A 111 -2.27 10.86 -2.79
CA ILE A 111 -1.17 11.07 -3.74
C ILE A 111 -1.34 12.39 -4.49
N SER A 112 -0.30 13.21 -4.45
CA SER A 112 -0.12 14.33 -5.38
C SER A 112 0.76 13.88 -6.56
N LEU A 113 0.19 13.82 -7.76
CA LEU A 113 0.94 13.43 -8.96
C LEU A 113 2.14 14.35 -9.21
N THR A 114 1.96 15.66 -9.07
CA THR A 114 3.04 16.65 -9.23
C THR A 114 4.19 16.41 -8.24
N GLN A 115 3.85 15.99 -7.00
CA GLN A 115 4.87 15.68 -6.00
C GLN A 115 5.62 14.38 -6.36
N LEU A 116 4.92 13.33 -6.81
CA LEU A 116 5.58 12.10 -7.26
C LEU A 116 6.48 12.34 -8.47
N GLU A 117 6.02 13.11 -9.46
CA GLU A 117 6.80 13.48 -10.63
C GLU A 117 8.09 14.22 -10.25
N ALA A 118 8.01 15.18 -9.33
CA ALA A 118 9.18 15.92 -8.83
C ALA A 118 10.17 14.99 -8.11
N ILE A 119 9.69 14.07 -7.30
CA ILE A 119 10.53 13.09 -6.61
C ILE A 119 11.19 12.13 -7.61
N VAL A 120 10.43 11.60 -8.56
CA VAL A 120 10.98 10.71 -9.61
C VAL A 120 12.03 11.42 -10.46
N GLN A 121 11.77 12.67 -10.84
CA GLN A 121 12.78 13.47 -11.58
C GLN A 121 14.05 13.62 -10.75
N ARG A 122 13.93 13.86 -9.46
CA ARG A 122 15.09 13.97 -8.59
C ARG A 122 15.84 12.65 -8.40
N ILE A 123 15.13 11.51 -8.34
CA ILE A 123 15.72 10.16 -8.34
C ILE A 123 16.51 9.93 -9.65
N ARG A 124 16.00 10.39 -10.78
CA ARG A 124 16.70 10.26 -12.08
C ARG A 124 18.04 11.00 -12.08
N GLU A 125 18.06 12.21 -11.56
CA GLU A 125 19.24 13.10 -11.51
C GLU A 125 20.28 12.63 -10.50
N ALA A 126 19.86 12.02 -9.41
CA ALA A 126 20.75 11.55 -8.36
C ALA A 126 21.48 10.26 -8.75
N GLU A 127 22.68 10.06 -8.20
CA GLU A 127 23.43 8.80 -8.34
C GLU A 127 22.93 7.72 -7.37
N VAL A 128 22.53 8.14 -6.16
CA VAL A 128 22.23 7.24 -5.04
C VAL A 128 20.88 7.60 -4.41
N VAL A 129 20.11 6.59 -4.09
CA VAL A 129 18.95 6.66 -3.20
C VAL A 129 19.36 6.13 -1.84
N ASP A 130 19.06 6.85 -0.79
CA ASP A 130 19.34 6.44 0.59
C ASP A 130 18.03 6.38 1.37
N ILE A 131 17.86 5.37 2.22
CA ILE A 131 16.65 5.23 3.04
C ILE A 131 17.06 5.18 4.52
N ILE A 132 16.62 6.17 5.28
CA ILE A 132 16.73 6.18 6.73
C ILE A 132 15.51 5.49 7.31
N ALA A 133 15.72 4.40 8.02
CA ALA A 133 14.66 3.61 8.64
C ALA A 133 15.14 2.97 9.94
N PHE A 134 14.21 2.52 10.78
CA PHE A 134 14.49 1.81 12.02
C PHE A 134 13.52 0.66 12.24
N ASP A 135 13.98 -0.36 12.91
CA ASP A 135 13.17 -1.48 13.39
C ASP A 135 12.39 -2.13 12.23
N ALA A 136 11.08 -2.35 12.38
CA ALA A 136 10.25 -2.95 11.35
C ALA A 136 10.24 -2.15 10.02
N ASN A 137 10.40 -0.82 10.06
CA ASN A 137 10.48 -0.01 8.85
C ASN A 137 11.73 -0.31 8.01
N ALA A 138 12.81 -0.81 8.62
CA ALA A 138 14.01 -1.20 7.90
C ALA A 138 13.73 -2.36 6.91
N ALA A 139 12.89 -3.32 7.29
CA ALA A 139 12.49 -4.40 6.38
C ALA A 139 11.75 -3.88 5.13
N LEU A 140 10.95 -2.82 5.27
CA LEU A 140 10.32 -2.17 4.12
C LEU A 140 11.32 -1.34 3.30
N ALA A 141 12.29 -0.72 3.96
CA ALA A 141 13.39 -0.01 3.29
C ALA A 141 14.25 -0.99 2.48
N ASP A 142 14.56 -2.18 3.02
CA ASP A 142 15.28 -3.24 2.29
C ASP A 142 14.50 -3.72 1.08
N TYR A 143 13.17 -3.89 1.21
CA TYR A 143 12.31 -4.17 0.06
C TYR A 143 12.46 -3.10 -1.04
N ALA A 144 12.34 -1.83 -0.69
CA ALA A 144 12.45 -0.74 -1.65
C ALA A 144 13.86 -0.66 -2.25
N SER A 145 14.91 -0.84 -1.43
CA SER A 145 16.31 -0.88 -1.85
C SER A 145 16.54 -1.96 -2.90
N HIS A 146 16.04 -3.18 -2.67
CA HIS A 146 16.16 -4.27 -3.63
C HIS A 146 15.59 -3.90 -5.00
N TYR A 147 14.38 -3.32 -5.05
CA TYR A 147 13.75 -2.97 -6.32
C TYR A 147 14.38 -1.74 -7.00
N PHE A 148 14.84 -0.74 -6.25
CA PHE A 148 15.66 0.34 -6.82
C PHE A 148 16.93 -0.20 -7.45
N PHE A 149 17.58 -1.18 -6.80
CA PHE A 149 18.78 -1.81 -7.33
C PHE A 149 18.51 -2.58 -8.61
N GLN A 150 17.41 -3.34 -8.69
CA GLN A 150 16.98 -4.04 -9.90
C GLN A 150 16.79 -3.10 -11.11
N VAL A 151 16.32 -1.89 -10.88
CA VAL A 151 16.15 -0.90 -11.96
C VAL A 151 17.41 -0.05 -12.19
N GLY A 152 18.55 -0.48 -11.63
CA GLY A 152 19.86 0.11 -11.87
C GLY A 152 20.16 1.36 -11.04
N LYS A 153 19.45 1.58 -9.94
CA LYS A 153 19.68 2.69 -9.02
C LYS A 153 20.31 2.17 -7.73
N ILE A 154 21.51 2.63 -7.39
CA ILE A 154 22.14 2.29 -6.10
C ILE A 154 21.24 2.77 -4.99
N CYS A 155 20.91 1.89 -4.06
CA CYS A 155 20.06 2.22 -2.92
C CYS A 155 20.60 1.60 -1.63
N ASN A 156 20.82 2.44 -0.62
CA ASN A 156 21.36 2.04 0.68
C ASN A 156 20.31 2.24 1.78
N VAL A 157 20.35 1.38 2.80
CA VAL A 157 19.50 1.49 3.98
C VAL A 157 20.36 1.79 5.20
N TYR A 158 19.96 2.79 5.99
CA TYR A 158 20.67 3.26 7.17
C TYR A 158 19.80 3.08 8.41
N GLU A 159 20.16 2.11 9.26
CA GLU A 159 19.49 1.84 10.53
C GLU A 159 20.24 2.44 11.72
N ASP A 160 21.56 2.63 11.61
CA ASP A 160 22.40 3.19 12.66
C ASP A 160 22.41 4.71 12.65
N ILE A 161 22.15 5.30 13.82
CA ILE A 161 22.05 6.76 13.95
C ILE A 161 23.34 7.51 13.62
N ASN A 162 24.51 6.91 13.85
CA ASN A 162 25.78 7.57 13.53
C ASN A 162 26.00 7.57 12.02
N GLN A 163 25.67 6.46 11.34
CA GLN A 163 25.71 6.39 9.88
C GLN A 163 24.75 7.40 9.24
N GLN A 164 23.54 7.56 9.78
CA GLN A 164 22.56 8.56 9.32
C GLN A 164 23.08 9.99 9.50
N LEU A 165 23.74 10.30 10.61
CA LEU A 165 24.36 11.60 10.84
C LEU A 165 25.53 11.82 9.88
N MET A 166 26.35 10.79 9.62
CA MET A 166 27.43 10.86 8.65
C MET A 166 26.89 11.08 7.23
N LEU A 167 25.83 10.35 6.82
CA LEU A 167 25.13 10.59 5.56
C LEU A 167 24.67 12.05 5.47
N ALA A 168 23.98 12.54 6.49
CA ALA A 168 23.47 13.91 6.50
C ALA A 168 24.59 14.97 6.35
N MET A 169 25.79 14.69 6.86
CA MET A 169 26.91 15.62 6.87
C MET A 169 27.80 15.52 5.64
N TYR A 170 28.00 14.33 5.09
CA TYR A 170 29.04 14.10 4.07
C TYR A 170 28.50 13.77 2.68
N ALA A 171 27.22 13.38 2.54
CA ALA A 171 26.62 13.19 1.23
C ALA A 171 26.56 14.51 0.45
N ARG A 172 26.86 14.43 -0.83
CA ARG A 172 26.74 15.59 -1.73
C ARG A 172 25.27 15.76 -2.13
N PRO A 173 24.63 16.91 -1.84
CA PRO A 173 23.18 17.06 -2.04
C PRO A 173 22.70 16.81 -3.48
N GLN A 174 23.53 17.06 -4.47
CA GLN A 174 23.19 16.84 -5.88
C GLN A 174 23.18 15.36 -6.29
N ASP A 175 23.91 14.50 -5.56
CA ASP A 175 24.09 13.11 -5.93
C ASP A 175 23.14 12.18 -5.19
N HIS A 176 22.50 12.65 -4.12
CA HIS A 176 21.69 11.84 -3.21
C HIS A 176 20.22 12.27 -3.17
N VAL A 177 19.33 11.28 -3.06
CA VAL A 177 17.93 11.43 -2.61
C VAL A 177 17.75 10.61 -1.35
N ILE A 178 17.37 11.25 -0.26
CA ILE A 178 17.29 10.61 1.05
C ILE A 178 15.82 10.45 1.45
N PHE A 179 15.33 9.22 1.51
CA PHE A 179 14.02 8.91 2.08
C PHE A 179 14.12 8.72 3.59
N ILE A 180 13.13 9.23 4.32
CA ILE A 180 12.95 9.03 5.75
C ILE A 180 11.67 8.25 5.95
N LEU A 181 11.79 6.98 6.34
CA LEU A 181 10.63 6.12 6.58
C LEU A 181 10.31 6.07 8.07
N SER A 182 9.24 6.75 8.47
CA SER A 182 8.84 6.87 9.87
C SER A 182 7.33 6.86 10.03
N ARG A 183 6.78 5.79 10.60
CA ARG A 183 5.35 5.63 10.82
C ARG A 183 4.67 6.82 11.48
N SER A 184 5.18 7.26 12.62
CA SER A 184 4.59 8.38 13.38
C SER A 184 5.13 9.75 12.98
N GLY A 185 6.24 9.83 12.24
CA GLY A 185 6.92 11.09 11.98
C GLY A 185 7.56 11.76 13.21
N LEU A 186 7.32 11.21 14.41
CA LEU A 186 7.71 11.79 15.68
C LEU A 186 8.84 11.00 16.40
N SER A 187 9.43 10.00 15.74
CA SER A 187 10.50 9.21 16.34
C SER A 187 11.69 10.11 16.70
N PRO A 188 12.12 10.15 17.97
CA PRO A 188 13.28 10.94 18.38
C PRO A 188 14.57 10.57 17.63
N ARG A 189 14.71 9.30 17.20
CA ARG A 189 15.84 8.84 16.38
C ARG A 189 15.86 9.54 15.03
N VAL A 190 14.70 9.60 14.35
CA VAL A 190 14.53 10.26 13.06
C VAL A 190 14.73 11.76 13.19
N LEU A 191 14.05 12.38 14.16
CA LEU A 191 14.11 13.83 14.37
C LEU A 191 15.50 14.33 14.72
N LYS A 192 16.36 13.48 15.29
CA LYS A 192 17.76 13.83 15.58
C LYS A 192 18.59 14.07 14.31
N THR A 193 18.33 13.37 13.23
CA THR A 193 19.05 13.49 11.96
C THR A 193 18.50 14.62 11.07
N CYS A 194 17.21 14.91 11.16
CA CYS A 194 16.53 15.86 10.28
C CYS A 194 17.13 17.29 10.25
N PRO A 195 17.53 17.91 11.40
CA PRO A 195 18.17 19.23 11.37
C PRO A 195 19.46 19.24 10.57
N GLN A 196 20.26 18.16 10.62
CA GLN A 196 21.50 18.05 9.87
C GLN A 196 21.27 17.90 8.37
N LEU A 197 20.25 17.11 7.97
CA LEU A 197 19.82 17.01 6.58
C LEU A 197 19.47 18.39 6.01
N LYS A 198 18.68 19.17 6.75
CA LYS A 198 18.30 20.53 6.34
C LYS A 198 19.49 21.49 6.29
N ALA A 199 20.34 21.49 7.33
CA ALA A 199 21.50 22.37 7.42
C ALA A 199 22.48 22.14 6.25
N ASN A 200 22.63 20.90 5.80
CA ASN A 200 23.47 20.52 4.68
C ASN A 200 22.72 20.47 3.34
N ARG A 201 21.49 21.02 3.28
CA ARG A 201 20.67 21.15 2.05
C ARG A 201 20.42 19.81 1.34
N GLN A 202 20.37 18.72 2.09
CA GLN A 202 20.06 17.41 1.55
C GLN A 202 18.63 17.37 1.00
N TYR A 203 18.43 16.69 -0.12
CA TYR A 203 17.09 16.48 -0.65
C TYR A 203 16.46 15.30 0.07
N ALA A 204 15.67 15.59 1.08
CA ALA A 204 14.99 14.60 1.91
C ALA A 204 13.50 14.51 1.55
N VAL A 205 12.99 13.28 1.51
CA VAL A 205 11.58 12.93 1.30
C VAL A 205 11.11 12.09 2.48
N ALA A 206 10.13 12.54 3.23
CA ALA A 206 9.54 11.73 4.28
C ALA A 206 8.42 10.84 3.74
N VAL A 207 8.36 9.59 4.20
CA VAL A 207 7.22 8.68 4.06
C VAL A 207 6.69 8.42 5.47
N THR A 208 5.52 8.97 5.81
CA THR A 208 5.00 8.98 7.18
C THR A 208 3.49 8.84 7.23
N GLY A 209 2.98 8.22 8.30
CA GLY A 209 1.55 8.04 8.54
C GLY A 209 0.85 9.22 9.19
N GLN A 210 1.59 10.15 9.76
CA GLN A 210 1.00 11.35 10.35
C GLN A 210 1.42 12.61 9.59
N PRO A 211 0.48 13.50 9.27
CA PRO A 211 0.79 14.84 8.82
C PRO A 211 1.33 15.62 10.03
N GLY A 212 2.59 15.41 10.36
CA GLY A 212 3.25 16.17 11.42
C GLY A 212 3.99 17.35 10.82
N ASP A 213 3.81 18.53 11.37
CA ASP A 213 4.50 19.74 10.93
C ASP A 213 6.04 19.62 11.06
N GLU A 214 6.52 18.75 11.94
CA GLU A 214 7.96 18.62 12.20
C GLU A 214 8.76 18.11 11.00
N LEU A 215 8.34 17.00 10.36
CA LEU A 215 9.04 16.50 9.17
C LEU A 215 8.88 17.43 7.96
N ASN A 216 7.74 18.11 7.83
CA ASN A 216 7.52 19.12 6.79
C ASN A 216 8.55 20.25 6.83
N CYS A 217 9.05 20.60 8.03
CA CYS A 217 10.07 21.62 8.18
C CYS A 217 11.45 21.21 7.67
N TYR A 218 11.72 19.91 7.55
CA TYR A 218 13.04 19.37 7.24
C TYR A 218 13.14 18.72 5.85
N CYS A 219 12.02 18.30 5.28
CA CYS A 219 11.96 17.56 4.04
C CYS A 219 11.47 18.44 2.88
N ALA A 220 11.96 18.16 1.68
CA ALA A 220 11.47 18.79 0.46
C ALA A 220 10.04 18.35 0.12
N HIS A 221 9.72 17.08 0.40
CA HIS A 221 8.42 16.48 0.21
C HIS A 221 8.06 15.54 1.36
N VAL A 222 6.75 15.42 1.60
CA VAL A 222 6.20 14.42 2.53
C VAL A 222 5.14 13.62 1.82
N LEU A 223 5.38 12.32 1.70
CA LEU A 223 4.42 11.34 1.19
C LEU A 223 3.64 10.77 2.38
N HIS A 224 2.33 10.92 2.34
CA HIS A 224 1.46 10.45 3.39
C HIS A 224 1.06 9.00 3.16
N ALA A 225 1.49 8.12 4.06
CA ALA A 225 1.01 6.76 4.18
C ALA A 225 -0.13 6.69 5.18
N LEU A 226 -1.08 5.79 4.98
CA LEU A 226 -2.12 5.58 5.98
C LEU A 226 -1.53 4.95 7.23
N PHE A 227 -1.96 5.45 8.38
CA PHE A 227 -1.56 4.95 9.68
C PHE A 227 -2.75 4.93 10.62
N LYS A 228 -2.89 3.84 11.37
CA LYS A 228 -3.82 3.74 12.50
C LYS A 228 -3.04 3.36 13.74
N ASP A 229 -3.24 4.12 14.80
CA ASP A 229 -2.64 3.87 16.09
C ASP A 229 -3.54 2.92 16.93
N ASP A 230 -3.75 1.70 16.43
CA ASP A 230 -4.45 0.65 17.18
C ASP A 230 -3.48 -0.49 17.52
N PHE A 231 -3.18 -0.63 18.80
CA PHE A 231 -2.33 -1.68 19.34
C PHE A 231 -2.76 -3.10 18.94
N ARG A 232 -4.04 -3.31 18.65
CA ARG A 232 -4.58 -4.61 18.21
C ARG A 232 -4.31 -4.93 16.75
N GLU A 233 -3.77 -3.99 15.99
CA GLU A 233 -3.30 -4.24 14.62
C GLU A 233 -1.89 -4.80 14.68
N ILE A 234 -1.69 -6.05 14.23
CA ILE A 234 -0.37 -6.68 14.22
C ILE A 234 0.57 -5.87 13.31
N GLY A 235 1.62 -5.33 13.91
CA GLY A 235 2.77 -4.84 13.18
C GLY A 235 2.50 -3.74 12.17
N ASP A 236 1.49 -2.90 12.42
CA ASP A 236 1.22 -1.74 11.55
C ASP A 236 0.98 -2.09 10.07
N LEU A 237 0.27 -3.19 9.83
CA LEU A 237 0.00 -3.68 8.48
C LEU A 237 -0.57 -2.60 7.54
N THR A 238 -1.37 -1.67 8.10
CA THR A 238 -1.94 -0.53 7.36
C THR A 238 -0.83 0.38 6.83
N PHE A 239 0.10 0.78 7.71
CA PHE A 239 1.23 1.63 7.33
C PHE A 239 2.13 0.95 6.30
N PHE A 240 2.49 -0.32 6.54
CA PHE A 240 3.32 -1.09 5.62
C PHE A 240 2.68 -1.23 4.23
N THR A 241 1.40 -1.55 4.17
CA THR A 241 0.67 -1.65 2.89
C THR A 241 0.69 -0.33 2.13
N SER A 242 0.41 0.78 2.82
CA SER A 242 0.38 2.11 2.23
C SER A 242 1.77 2.59 1.80
N ALA A 243 2.76 2.49 2.68
CA ALA A 243 4.13 2.93 2.39
C ALA A 243 4.79 2.07 1.29
N LYS A 244 4.54 0.74 1.30
CA LYS A 244 4.96 -0.14 0.22
C LYS A 244 4.38 0.32 -1.11
N PHE A 245 3.08 0.60 -1.17
CA PHE A 245 2.42 1.07 -2.39
C PHE A 245 3.02 2.37 -2.92
N LEU A 246 3.39 3.31 -2.03
CA LEU A 246 4.07 4.55 -2.42
C LEU A 246 5.45 4.27 -3.04
N PHE A 247 6.25 3.35 -2.48
CA PHE A 247 7.51 2.94 -3.08
C PHE A 247 7.30 2.23 -4.41
N ASP A 248 6.30 1.34 -4.52
CA ASP A 248 5.93 0.68 -5.78
C ASP A 248 5.61 1.72 -6.87
N CYS A 249 4.85 2.77 -6.53
CA CYS A 249 4.56 3.88 -7.46
C CYS A 249 5.84 4.60 -7.91
N LEU A 250 6.72 4.98 -6.98
CA LEU A 250 7.96 5.68 -7.31
C LEU A 250 8.88 4.84 -8.21
N ILE A 251 9.05 3.55 -7.90
CA ILE A 251 9.88 2.64 -8.67
C ILE A 251 9.31 2.44 -10.08
N ASN A 252 8.00 2.19 -10.19
CA ASN A 252 7.38 2.01 -11.51
C ASN A 252 7.36 3.29 -12.34
N LEU A 253 7.14 4.46 -11.73
CA LEU A 253 7.27 5.74 -12.42
C LEU A 253 8.71 6.00 -12.90
N TYR A 254 9.71 5.64 -12.08
CA TYR A 254 11.11 5.69 -12.48
C TYR A 254 11.38 4.77 -13.68
N CYS A 255 10.88 3.51 -13.64
CA CYS A 255 10.99 2.58 -14.77
C CYS A 255 10.36 3.13 -16.04
N THR A 256 9.15 3.70 -15.94
CA THR A 256 8.46 4.30 -17.08
C THR A 256 9.26 5.47 -17.68
N ALA A 257 9.84 6.31 -16.83
CA ALA A 257 10.63 7.47 -17.26
C ALA A 257 12.02 7.11 -17.82
N ASN A 258 12.53 5.90 -17.54
CA ASN A 258 13.84 5.41 -17.98
C ASN A 258 13.72 4.04 -18.68
N TYR A 259 12.63 3.82 -19.38
CA TYR A 259 12.23 2.49 -19.88
C TYR A 259 13.32 1.76 -20.67
N ASP A 260 13.93 2.43 -21.64
CA ASP A 260 14.93 1.79 -22.52
C ASP A 260 16.20 1.41 -21.74
N GLU A 261 16.66 2.28 -20.82
CA GLU A 261 17.84 2.03 -19.99
C GLU A 261 17.60 0.86 -19.01
N VAL A 262 16.42 0.81 -18.37
CA VAL A 262 16.05 -0.27 -17.46
C VAL A 262 15.96 -1.60 -18.20
N LEU A 263 15.35 -1.61 -19.40
CA LEU A 263 15.23 -2.81 -20.25
C LEU A 263 16.61 -3.33 -20.71
N GLU A 264 17.53 -2.44 -21.05
CA GLU A 264 18.89 -2.83 -21.44
C GLU A 264 19.64 -3.48 -20.27
N LYS A 265 19.55 -2.88 -19.09
CA LYS A 265 20.16 -3.43 -17.86
C LYS A 265 19.57 -4.78 -17.49
N GLU A 266 18.25 -4.95 -17.61
CA GLU A 266 17.58 -6.24 -17.37
C GLU A 266 18.07 -7.32 -18.35
N LYS A 267 18.23 -6.99 -19.63
CA LYS A 267 18.79 -7.93 -20.62
C LYS A 267 20.20 -8.33 -20.26
N CYS A 268 21.08 -7.37 -19.97
CA CYS A 268 22.46 -7.65 -19.56
C CYS A 268 22.51 -8.55 -18.33
N TYR A 269 21.66 -8.30 -17.34
CA TYR A 269 21.58 -9.14 -16.15
C TYR A 269 21.12 -10.57 -16.47
N ASN A 270 20.10 -10.73 -17.30
CA ASN A 270 19.59 -12.04 -17.71
C ASN A 270 20.63 -12.82 -18.52
N ASP A 271 21.36 -12.16 -19.41
CA ASP A 271 22.42 -12.79 -20.21
C ASP A 271 23.54 -13.35 -19.31
N LEU A 272 23.96 -12.61 -18.28
CA LEU A 272 24.92 -13.08 -17.29
C LEU A 272 24.41 -14.28 -16.48
N TYR A 273 23.11 -14.35 -16.19
CA TYR A 273 22.52 -15.45 -15.41
C TYR A 273 22.34 -16.73 -16.23
N ILE A 274 22.18 -16.62 -17.56
CA ILE A 274 22.00 -17.77 -18.45
C ILE A 274 23.33 -18.42 -18.80
N GLU A 275 24.42 -17.65 -18.83
CA GLU A 275 25.76 -18.15 -19.18
C GLU A 275 26.43 -18.99 -18.08
N GLU A 276 25.98 -18.86 -16.81
CA GLU A 276 26.43 -19.70 -15.69
C GLU A 276 25.24 -20.40 -14.99
N PRO A 277 24.76 -21.53 -15.51
CA PRO A 277 23.78 -22.34 -14.77
C PRO A 277 24.48 -22.93 -13.53
N PHE A 278 24.01 -22.57 -12.34
CA PHE A 278 24.39 -23.16 -11.06
C PHE A 278 24.13 -24.66 -10.97
#